data_79ee5e434e09397677de49f4432fbdb6
#
_entry.id   79ee5e434e09397677de49f4432fbdb6
#
_cell.length_a   1.000
_cell.length_b   1.000
_cell.length_c   1.000
_cell.angle_alpha   90.00
_cell.angle_beta   90.00
_cell.angle_gamma   90.00
#
_symmetry.space_group_name_H-M   'P 1'
#
loop_
_entity.id
_entity.type
_entity.pdbx_description
1 polymer ?
#
loop_
_entity_poly.entity_id
_entity_poly.type
_entity_poly.pdbx_seq_one_letter_code
_entity_poly.pdbx_strand_id
1 'polypeptide(L)'
;MKKNLGFGWMRLPQLSEDPTNIDFDQVKQMVDTFLDAGFNYFDTSFVYHNGHSENAIKKCLVERHPRERYMLASKLPVFSIQKEEEVVQIFNQQLENCGVEYFDYFLLHNMNIHHYNSVVKSCKMFEHMQEWKKTGKIKHIAISFHDSADVLDLILNEHPEIEVVQIALNYYDWNSTFIQAKACYEVIRKHQKQVIIMEPVKGGMLASSPKNSNLTADASLALRFCGELDSVLAILSGMSNLTQVKQNIESMKDFQPLSAEEKELIEKLTVAYKQGGPLGHIDFDQYKDVKPHGISLASLLETYNSCMIQPNPGFAAELNYYSIEKAKNHLLLKNSSLEVEDEKLNQLIKEADDFLANHSFANYE
;
A
#
# COMPACT_ATOMS: atom_id res chain seq x y z
N MET A 1 15.79 20.32 0.19
CA MET A 1 15.85 19.50 1.44
C MET A 1 15.63 18.06 1.04
N LYS A 2 16.42 17.10 1.48
CA LYS A 2 16.23 15.68 1.16
C LYS A 2 14.95 15.14 1.83
N LYS A 3 14.08 14.48 1.08
CA LYS A 3 12.93 13.74 1.62
C LYS A 3 13.21 12.25 1.59
N ASN A 4 12.65 11.50 2.52
CA ASN A 4 13.02 10.10 2.70
C ASN A 4 12.29 9.21 1.68
N LEU A 5 12.95 8.88 0.58
CA LEU A 5 12.53 7.82 -0.34
C LEU A 5 12.80 6.47 0.33
N GLY A 6 11.81 5.56 0.28
CA GLY A 6 11.94 4.19 0.74
C GLY A 6 11.94 3.21 -0.43
N PHE A 7 12.72 2.14 -0.32
CA PHE A 7 12.77 1.08 -1.30
C PHE A 7 11.80 -0.05 -0.91
N GLY A 8 10.63 -0.10 -1.59
CA GLY A 8 9.64 -1.17 -1.44
C GLY A 8 10.03 -2.41 -2.23
N TRP A 9 10.09 -3.57 -1.58
CA TRP A 9 10.59 -4.83 -2.15
C TRP A 9 9.49 -5.75 -2.70
N MET A 10 8.29 -5.25 -2.86
CA MET A 10 7.16 -6.00 -3.44
C MET A 10 7.31 -6.25 -4.95
N ARG A 11 8.10 -5.44 -5.67
CA ARG A 11 8.18 -5.45 -7.14
C ARG A 11 9.63 -5.52 -7.63
N LEU A 12 10.45 -6.39 -7.03
CA LEU A 12 11.83 -6.59 -7.45
C LEU A 12 11.92 -7.10 -8.89
N PRO A 13 13.02 -6.82 -9.63
CA PRO A 13 13.24 -7.37 -10.95
C PRO A 13 13.31 -8.90 -10.92
N GLN A 14 12.76 -9.53 -11.94
CA GLN A 14 12.67 -10.99 -12.09
C GLN A 14 13.28 -11.42 -13.40
N LEU A 15 13.87 -12.61 -13.41
CA LEU A 15 14.45 -13.23 -14.61
C LEU A 15 13.41 -13.99 -15.45
N SER A 16 12.19 -14.19 -14.90
CA SER A 16 11.08 -14.87 -15.57
C SER A 16 9.75 -14.38 -14.97
N GLU A 17 8.61 -14.90 -15.43
CA GLU A 17 7.28 -14.65 -14.87
C GLU A 17 7.09 -15.26 -13.46
N ASP A 18 7.96 -16.19 -13.04
CA ASP A 18 7.96 -16.72 -11.69
C ASP A 18 8.43 -15.66 -10.69
N PRO A 19 7.56 -15.20 -9.75
CA PRO A 19 7.92 -14.15 -8.79
C PRO A 19 9.05 -14.56 -7.83
N THR A 20 9.38 -15.84 -7.72
CA THR A 20 10.49 -16.33 -6.89
C THR A 20 11.84 -16.23 -7.59
N ASN A 21 11.84 -16.09 -8.93
CA ASN A 21 13.05 -15.99 -9.74
C ASN A 21 13.56 -14.54 -9.83
N ILE A 22 14.01 -14.03 -8.68
CA ILE A 22 14.47 -12.65 -8.51
C ILE A 22 15.85 -12.47 -9.18
N ASP A 23 16.03 -11.38 -9.94
CA ASP A 23 17.32 -10.96 -10.50
C ASP A 23 18.20 -10.31 -9.39
N PHE A 24 18.87 -11.16 -8.61
CA PHE A 24 19.73 -10.73 -7.51
C PHE A 24 20.85 -9.79 -7.96
N ASP A 25 21.40 -9.93 -9.15
CA ASP A 25 22.51 -9.11 -9.60
C ASP A 25 22.06 -7.68 -9.91
N GLN A 26 20.88 -7.53 -10.50
CA GLN A 26 20.27 -6.23 -10.67
C GLN A 26 19.83 -5.63 -9.31
N VAL A 27 19.23 -6.43 -8.41
CA VAL A 27 18.83 -5.95 -7.07
C VAL A 27 20.02 -5.42 -6.28
N LYS A 28 21.18 -6.12 -6.30
CA LYS A 28 22.41 -5.64 -5.64
C LYS A 28 22.83 -4.26 -6.16
N GLN A 29 22.83 -4.06 -7.49
CA GLN A 29 23.16 -2.77 -8.10
C GLN A 29 22.16 -1.67 -7.70
N MET A 30 20.88 -2.01 -7.61
CA MET A 30 19.84 -1.09 -7.17
C MET A 30 20.02 -0.68 -5.71
N VAL A 31 20.35 -1.65 -4.83
CA VAL A 31 20.65 -1.41 -3.40
C VAL A 31 21.86 -0.49 -3.25
N ASP A 32 22.97 -0.80 -3.93
CA ASP A 32 24.20 0.00 -3.87
C ASP A 32 23.92 1.45 -4.33
N THR A 33 23.25 1.61 -5.47
CA THR A 33 22.88 2.93 -6.01
C THR A 33 22.01 3.73 -5.03
N PHE A 34 21.06 3.07 -4.36
CA PHE A 34 20.15 3.68 -3.41
C PHE A 34 20.88 4.15 -2.14
N LEU A 35 21.71 3.29 -1.57
CA LEU A 35 22.54 3.61 -0.39
C LEU A 35 23.58 4.68 -0.66
N ASP A 36 24.23 4.66 -1.82
CA ASP A 36 25.25 5.64 -2.20
C ASP A 36 24.64 7.04 -2.46
N ALA A 37 23.39 7.11 -2.87
CA ALA A 37 22.62 8.35 -2.90
C ALA A 37 22.22 8.85 -1.50
N GLY A 38 22.48 8.06 -0.46
CA GLY A 38 22.24 8.37 0.95
C GLY A 38 20.78 8.15 1.37
N PHE A 39 19.99 7.38 0.63
CA PHE A 39 18.71 6.83 1.09
C PHE A 39 18.94 5.48 1.77
N ASN A 40 18.15 5.14 2.78
CA ASN A 40 18.46 3.99 3.62
C ASN A 40 17.27 3.25 4.19
N TYR A 41 16.04 3.56 3.77
CA TYR A 41 14.83 2.86 4.23
C TYR A 41 14.46 1.74 3.25
N PHE A 42 14.41 0.50 3.74
CA PHE A 42 14.03 -0.71 2.99
C PHE A 42 12.80 -1.35 3.63
N ASP A 43 11.82 -1.71 2.80
CA ASP A 43 10.55 -2.28 3.23
C ASP A 43 10.27 -3.60 2.52
N THR A 44 10.14 -4.67 3.28
CA THR A 44 9.78 -6.01 2.81
C THR A 44 8.56 -6.57 3.54
N SER A 45 8.23 -7.83 3.29
CA SER A 45 7.20 -8.58 3.99
C SER A 45 7.43 -10.07 3.82
N PHE A 46 6.97 -10.86 4.78
CA PHE A 46 6.99 -12.31 4.76
C PHE A 46 6.41 -12.93 3.48
N VAL A 47 5.35 -12.32 2.92
CA VAL A 47 4.62 -12.87 1.75
C VAL A 47 5.11 -12.38 0.39
N TYR A 48 5.97 -11.36 0.33
CA TYR A 48 6.40 -10.80 -0.95
C TYR A 48 7.23 -11.81 -1.75
N HIS A 49 7.05 -11.82 -3.07
CA HIS A 49 7.70 -12.79 -3.97
C HIS A 49 7.50 -14.24 -3.51
N ASN A 50 6.25 -14.59 -3.13
CA ASN A 50 5.90 -15.91 -2.61
C ASN A 50 6.82 -16.37 -1.47
N GLY A 51 7.17 -15.45 -0.54
CA GLY A 51 8.02 -15.69 0.62
C GLY A 51 9.54 -15.57 0.36
N HIS A 52 9.98 -15.17 -0.85
CA HIS A 52 11.40 -15.08 -1.19
C HIS A 52 12.00 -13.68 -0.98
N SER A 53 11.19 -12.66 -0.73
CA SER A 53 11.66 -11.27 -0.59
C SER A 53 12.57 -11.06 0.63
N GLU A 54 12.28 -11.67 1.77
CA GLU A 54 13.13 -11.57 2.97
C GLU A 54 14.51 -12.22 2.76
N ASN A 55 14.56 -13.36 2.05
CA ASN A 55 15.84 -13.96 1.64
C ASN A 55 16.61 -13.10 0.66
N ALA A 56 15.91 -12.35 -0.20
CA ALA A 56 16.55 -11.38 -1.09
C ALA A 56 17.15 -10.20 -0.30
N ILE A 57 16.47 -9.70 0.75
CA ILE A 57 17.02 -8.74 1.72
C ILE A 57 18.35 -9.25 2.28
N LYS A 58 18.36 -10.49 2.79
CA LYS A 58 19.59 -11.09 3.33
C LYS A 58 20.73 -11.03 2.33
N LYS A 59 20.53 -11.56 1.12
CA LYS A 59 21.57 -11.71 0.09
C LYS A 59 22.01 -10.37 -0.54
N CYS A 60 21.10 -9.44 -0.73
CA CYS A 60 21.37 -8.22 -1.51
C CYS A 60 21.67 -7.00 -0.64
N LEU A 61 21.24 -7.00 0.61
CA LEU A 61 21.43 -5.88 1.55
C LEU A 61 22.27 -6.32 2.76
N VAL A 62 21.78 -7.25 3.57
CA VAL A 62 22.32 -7.53 4.91
C VAL A 62 23.73 -8.11 4.88
N GLU A 63 24.01 -9.10 4.01
CA GLU A 63 25.33 -9.73 3.87
C GLU A 63 26.38 -8.82 3.21
N ARG A 64 25.97 -7.65 2.68
CA ARG A 64 26.83 -6.77 1.88
C ARG A 64 27.11 -5.41 2.51
N HIS A 65 26.26 -4.97 3.43
CA HIS A 65 26.34 -3.64 4.02
C HIS A 65 26.26 -3.68 5.54
N PRO A 66 27.05 -2.82 6.24
CA PRO A 66 26.97 -2.68 7.69
C PRO A 66 25.56 -2.34 8.15
N ARG A 67 25.11 -2.93 9.26
CA ARG A 67 23.72 -2.83 9.77
C ARG A 67 23.26 -1.38 10.03
N GLU A 68 24.18 -0.52 10.43
CA GLU A 68 23.95 0.90 10.71
C GLU A 68 23.73 1.76 9.45
N ARG A 69 24.02 1.25 8.25
CA ARG A 69 23.81 1.98 7.00
C ARG A 69 22.35 2.01 6.55
N TYR A 70 21.49 1.17 7.11
CA TYR A 70 20.11 1.06 6.63
C TYR A 70 19.11 0.88 7.76
N MET A 71 17.88 1.28 7.50
CA MET A 71 16.68 0.94 8.26
C MET A 71 15.91 -0.15 7.54
N LEU A 72 15.51 -1.20 8.25
CA LEU A 72 14.79 -2.34 7.70
C LEU A 72 13.42 -2.46 8.35
N ALA A 73 12.40 -2.52 7.51
CA ALA A 73 11.03 -2.84 7.89
C ALA A 73 10.60 -4.19 7.32
N SER A 74 9.94 -5.02 8.14
CA SER A 74 9.17 -6.18 7.69
C SER A 74 7.81 -6.23 8.35
N LYS A 75 6.93 -7.15 7.90
CA LYS A 75 5.52 -7.16 8.28
C LYS A 75 5.07 -8.57 8.65
N LEU A 76 4.42 -8.70 9.83
CA LEU A 76 3.77 -9.93 10.27
C LEU A 76 2.49 -10.16 9.46
N PRO A 77 2.33 -11.28 8.75
CA PRO A 77 1.16 -11.53 7.90
C PRO A 77 -0.06 -11.96 8.74
N VAL A 78 -0.77 -10.99 9.34
CA VAL A 78 -1.89 -11.26 10.27
C VAL A 78 -2.97 -12.16 9.67
N PHE A 79 -3.20 -12.06 8.35
CA PHE A 79 -4.16 -12.87 7.60
C PHE A 79 -3.76 -14.37 7.43
N SER A 80 -2.53 -14.73 7.76
CA SER A 80 -2.03 -16.11 7.68
C SER A 80 -1.93 -16.78 9.04
N ILE A 81 -2.20 -16.05 10.13
CA ILE A 81 -2.05 -16.51 11.51
C ILE A 81 -3.41 -16.97 12.04
N GLN A 82 -3.44 -18.12 12.71
CA GLN A 82 -4.64 -18.68 13.33
C GLN A 82 -4.50 -18.86 14.84
N LYS A 83 -3.26 -18.94 15.37
CA LYS A 83 -2.96 -19.21 16.79
C LYS A 83 -1.85 -18.31 17.28
N GLU A 84 -1.89 -17.98 18.58
CA GLU A 84 -0.91 -17.10 19.23
C GLU A 84 0.53 -17.61 19.07
N GLU A 85 0.76 -18.93 19.11
CA GLU A 85 2.10 -19.52 18.98
C GLU A 85 2.75 -19.22 17.61
N GLU A 86 1.93 -19.12 16.57
CA GLU A 86 2.39 -18.83 15.20
C GLU A 86 2.96 -17.40 15.08
N VAL A 87 2.49 -16.47 15.92
CA VAL A 87 2.98 -15.08 15.96
C VAL A 87 4.49 -15.05 16.23
N VAL A 88 4.92 -15.79 17.26
CA VAL A 88 6.33 -15.85 17.65
C VAL A 88 7.15 -16.68 16.67
N GLN A 89 6.58 -17.76 16.13
CA GLN A 89 7.25 -18.63 15.15
C GLN A 89 7.56 -17.86 13.87
N ILE A 90 6.56 -17.18 13.31
CA ILE A 90 6.71 -16.40 12.07
C ILE A 90 7.69 -15.23 12.28
N PHE A 91 7.59 -14.52 13.40
CA PHE A 91 8.50 -13.42 13.70
C PHE A 91 9.97 -13.89 13.75
N ASN A 92 10.25 -15.00 14.43
CA ASN A 92 11.61 -15.57 14.50
C ASN A 92 12.08 -16.03 13.09
N GLN A 93 11.19 -16.64 12.31
CA GLN A 93 11.48 -17.02 10.93
C GLN A 93 11.83 -15.81 10.05
N GLN A 94 11.15 -14.67 10.23
CA GLN A 94 11.43 -13.43 9.51
C GLN A 94 12.81 -12.85 9.85
N LEU A 95 13.21 -12.89 11.13
CA LEU A 95 14.57 -12.50 11.54
C LEU A 95 15.63 -13.40 10.85
N GLU A 96 15.39 -14.70 10.82
CA GLU A 96 16.28 -15.68 10.17
C GLU A 96 16.33 -15.49 8.65
N ASN A 97 15.16 -15.34 8.01
CA ASN A 97 15.05 -15.11 6.56
C ASN A 97 15.80 -13.85 6.13
N CYS A 98 15.65 -12.76 6.88
CA CYS A 98 16.35 -11.50 6.62
C CYS A 98 17.83 -11.54 7.07
N GLY A 99 18.22 -12.47 7.95
CA GLY A 99 19.57 -12.56 8.50
C GLY A 99 19.89 -11.41 9.46
N VAL A 100 18.94 -10.94 10.24
CA VAL A 100 19.09 -9.81 11.17
C VAL A 100 18.67 -10.19 12.60
N GLU A 101 19.23 -9.49 13.59
CA GLU A 101 18.87 -9.65 14.99
C GLU A 101 17.66 -8.80 15.39
N TYR A 102 17.38 -7.72 14.64
CA TYR A 102 16.27 -6.81 14.88
C TYR A 102 15.78 -6.12 13.60
N PHE A 103 14.51 -5.71 13.64
CA PHE A 103 13.93 -4.78 12.66
C PHE A 103 13.88 -3.35 13.23
N ASP A 104 14.12 -2.34 12.37
CA ASP A 104 13.92 -0.94 12.79
C ASP A 104 12.42 -0.64 12.92
N TYR A 105 11.62 -1.09 11.96
CA TYR A 105 10.15 -0.97 11.96
C TYR A 105 9.55 -2.34 11.75
N PHE A 106 8.60 -2.72 12.60
CA PHE A 106 7.88 -3.97 12.44
C PHE A 106 6.38 -3.71 12.42
N LEU A 107 5.70 -4.21 11.38
CA LEU A 107 4.34 -3.86 11.09
C LEU A 107 3.40 -5.07 11.23
N LEU A 108 2.18 -4.86 11.73
CA LEU A 108 1.08 -5.80 11.48
C LEU A 108 0.58 -5.55 10.04
N HIS A 109 0.66 -6.57 9.18
CA HIS A 109 0.37 -6.48 7.75
C HIS A 109 -1.12 -6.55 7.48
N ASN A 110 -1.64 -5.67 6.61
CA ASN A 110 -3.04 -5.67 6.18
C ASN A 110 -4.04 -5.49 7.34
N MET A 111 -3.76 -4.52 8.22
CA MET A 111 -4.65 -4.17 9.33
C MET A 111 -5.96 -3.56 8.82
N ASN A 112 -7.06 -4.16 9.24
CA ASN A 112 -8.42 -3.73 9.02
C ASN A 112 -9.30 -4.22 10.19
N ILE A 113 -10.56 -3.83 10.24
CA ILE A 113 -11.46 -4.14 11.36
C ILE A 113 -11.66 -5.65 11.56
N HIS A 114 -11.67 -6.44 10.47
CA HIS A 114 -11.86 -7.90 10.56
C HIS A 114 -10.65 -8.57 11.19
N HIS A 115 -9.45 -8.31 10.68
CA HIS A 115 -8.22 -8.85 11.27
C HIS A 115 -8.02 -8.37 12.69
N TYR A 116 -8.31 -7.09 12.97
CA TYR A 116 -8.20 -6.53 14.29
C TYR A 116 -9.08 -7.25 15.33
N ASN A 117 -10.36 -7.45 15.00
CA ASN A 117 -11.29 -8.09 15.92
C ASN A 117 -11.13 -9.61 16.02
N SER A 118 -10.70 -10.27 14.95
CA SER A 118 -10.54 -11.73 14.92
C SER A 118 -9.19 -12.17 15.46
N VAL A 119 -8.12 -12.02 14.69
CA VAL A 119 -6.82 -12.64 14.96
C VAL A 119 -5.88 -11.75 15.78
N VAL A 120 -5.88 -10.42 15.55
CA VAL A 120 -4.93 -9.53 16.22
C VAL A 120 -5.16 -9.50 17.73
N LYS A 121 -6.41 -9.34 18.16
CA LYS A 121 -6.79 -9.35 19.58
C LYS A 121 -6.64 -10.75 20.20
N SER A 122 -7.13 -11.80 19.53
CA SER A 122 -7.10 -13.16 20.07
C SER A 122 -5.68 -13.71 20.22
N CYS A 123 -4.77 -13.34 19.32
CA CYS A 123 -3.36 -13.75 19.35
C CYS A 123 -2.44 -12.73 20.03
N LYS A 124 -2.97 -11.72 20.70
CA LYS A 124 -2.23 -10.71 21.51
C LYS A 124 -1.04 -10.11 20.76
N MET A 125 -1.25 -9.75 19.47
CA MET A 125 -0.13 -9.36 18.61
C MET A 125 0.55 -8.06 19.08
N PHE A 126 -0.19 -7.10 19.63
CA PHE A 126 0.40 -5.87 20.16
C PHE A 126 1.22 -6.11 21.43
N GLU A 127 0.79 -7.02 22.29
CA GLU A 127 1.56 -7.43 23.48
C GLU A 127 2.89 -8.07 23.07
N HIS A 128 2.89 -8.94 22.06
CA HIS A 128 4.13 -9.49 21.50
C HIS A 128 5.03 -8.39 20.91
N MET A 129 4.48 -7.44 20.16
CA MET A 129 5.27 -6.32 19.61
C MET A 129 5.88 -5.45 20.70
N GLN A 130 5.15 -5.18 21.79
CA GLN A 130 5.67 -4.44 22.94
C GLN A 130 6.82 -5.21 23.63
N GLU A 131 6.70 -6.52 23.79
CA GLU A 131 7.78 -7.34 24.35
C GLU A 131 9.01 -7.39 23.40
N TRP A 132 8.81 -7.50 22.09
CA TRP A 132 9.92 -7.44 21.13
C TRP A 132 10.59 -6.07 21.11
N LYS A 133 9.83 -5.00 21.31
CA LYS A 133 10.41 -3.66 21.45
C LYS A 133 11.23 -3.52 22.72
N LYS A 134 10.71 -4.00 23.84
CA LYS A 134 11.40 -4.00 25.15
C LYS A 134 12.69 -4.82 25.13
N THR A 135 12.70 -5.94 24.41
CA THR A 135 13.88 -6.82 24.26
C THR A 135 14.82 -6.39 23.12
N GLY A 136 14.51 -5.31 22.39
CA GLY A 136 15.33 -4.76 21.33
C GLY A 136 15.26 -5.51 20.01
N LYS A 137 14.34 -6.46 19.84
CA LYS A 137 14.12 -7.18 18.58
C LYS A 137 13.40 -6.35 17.54
N ILE A 138 12.66 -5.32 17.94
CA ILE A 138 12.14 -4.27 17.07
C ILE A 138 12.39 -2.92 17.72
N LYS A 139 12.59 -1.85 16.92
CA LYS A 139 12.76 -0.50 17.46
C LYS A 139 11.44 0.26 17.52
N HIS A 140 10.61 0.13 16.49
CA HIS A 140 9.35 0.86 16.37
C HIS A 140 8.19 -0.07 16.03
N ILE A 141 7.05 0.14 16.72
CA ILE A 141 5.79 -0.55 16.48
C ILE A 141 5.03 0.20 15.38
N ALA A 142 4.62 -0.54 14.34
CA ALA A 142 3.88 0.04 13.22
C ALA A 142 2.74 -0.87 12.73
N ILE A 143 1.88 -0.33 11.89
CA ILE A 143 0.82 -1.08 11.19
C ILE A 143 0.78 -0.72 9.70
N SER A 144 0.46 -1.69 8.84
CA SER A 144 0.11 -1.48 7.44
C SER A 144 -1.41 -1.52 7.32
N PHE A 145 -2.02 -0.34 7.17
CA PHE A 145 -3.46 -0.14 7.36
C PHE A 145 -4.22 -0.06 6.03
N HIS A 146 -5.38 -0.73 5.99
CA HIS A 146 -6.20 -0.88 4.78
C HIS A 146 -7.70 -0.83 5.10
N ASP A 147 -8.18 0.20 5.79
CA ASP A 147 -9.60 0.37 6.11
C ASP A 147 -9.98 1.87 6.17
N SER A 148 -11.16 2.19 6.67
CA SER A 148 -11.66 3.56 6.82
C SER A 148 -10.94 4.34 7.92
N ALA A 149 -11.01 5.66 7.83
CA ALA A 149 -10.41 6.56 8.82
C ALA A 149 -10.99 6.38 10.24
N ASP A 150 -12.28 6.04 10.35
CA ASP A 150 -12.92 5.78 11.66
C ASP A 150 -12.34 4.52 12.32
N VAL A 151 -12.06 3.47 11.54
CA VAL A 151 -11.41 2.25 12.04
C VAL A 151 -9.97 2.57 12.47
N LEU A 152 -9.27 3.41 11.72
CA LEU A 152 -7.93 3.84 12.10
C LEU A 152 -7.93 4.63 13.41
N ASP A 153 -8.86 5.58 13.57
CA ASP A 153 -9.00 6.38 14.80
C ASP A 153 -9.30 5.47 16.01
N LEU A 154 -10.17 4.47 15.83
CA LEU A 154 -10.45 3.47 16.87
C LEU A 154 -9.19 2.70 17.27
N ILE A 155 -8.45 2.16 16.31
CA ILE A 155 -7.23 1.35 16.59
C ILE A 155 -6.16 2.22 17.28
N LEU A 156 -5.93 3.46 16.82
CA LEU A 156 -4.93 4.35 17.40
C LEU A 156 -5.31 4.84 18.81
N ASN A 157 -6.61 4.90 19.13
CA ASN A 157 -7.07 5.18 20.50
C ASN A 157 -6.84 3.98 21.43
N GLU A 158 -7.10 2.76 20.97
CA GLU A 158 -6.90 1.53 21.76
C GLU A 158 -5.41 1.18 21.90
N HIS A 159 -4.56 1.53 20.92
CA HIS A 159 -3.13 1.20 20.84
C HIS A 159 -2.24 2.44 20.67
N PRO A 160 -2.12 3.28 21.71
CA PRO A 160 -1.27 4.48 21.66
C PRO A 160 0.23 4.18 21.48
N GLU A 161 0.67 2.94 21.71
CA GLU A 161 2.03 2.46 21.45
C GLU A 161 2.41 2.36 19.97
N ILE A 162 1.45 2.38 19.03
CA ILE A 162 1.72 2.49 17.60
C ILE A 162 2.41 3.81 17.32
N GLU A 163 3.57 3.77 16.69
CA GLU A 163 4.38 4.95 16.38
C GLU A 163 4.25 5.38 14.92
N VAL A 164 4.03 4.41 14.04
CA VAL A 164 4.04 4.63 12.59
C VAL A 164 2.88 3.88 11.93
N VAL A 165 2.22 4.54 10.99
CA VAL A 165 1.15 3.94 10.18
C VAL A 165 1.51 4.00 8.71
N GLN A 166 1.50 2.84 8.03
CA GLN A 166 1.67 2.73 6.60
C GLN A 166 0.30 2.74 5.92
N ILE A 167 0.06 3.68 5.00
CA ILE A 167 -1.20 3.83 4.26
C ILE A 167 -0.98 3.98 2.76
N ALA A 168 -1.95 3.55 1.94
CA ALA A 168 -2.01 3.86 0.52
C ALA A 168 -2.35 5.35 0.34
N LEU A 169 -1.44 6.10 -0.32
CA LEU A 169 -1.62 7.53 -0.51
C LEU A 169 -0.88 8.01 -1.76
N ASN A 170 -1.61 8.71 -2.62
CA ASN A 170 -1.10 9.40 -3.79
C ASN A 170 -2.08 10.50 -4.20
N TYR A 171 -1.75 11.32 -5.22
CA TYR A 171 -2.61 12.43 -5.61
C TYR A 171 -3.94 12.00 -6.26
N TYR A 172 -3.99 10.82 -6.89
CA TYR A 172 -5.21 10.29 -7.50
C TYR A 172 -6.22 9.82 -6.43
N ASP A 173 -5.72 9.14 -5.38
CA ASP A 173 -6.53 8.59 -4.29
C ASP A 173 -6.76 9.59 -3.14
N TRP A 174 -6.12 10.77 -3.19
CA TRP A 174 -6.17 11.77 -2.10
C TRP A 174 -7.59 12.07 -1.61
N ASN A 175 -8.51 12.30 -2.55
CA ASN A 175 -9.91 12.59 -2.27
C ASN A 175 -10.84 11.38 -2.50
N SER A 176 -10.29 10.16 -2.64
CA SER A 176 -11.11 8.95 -2.79
C SER A 176 -11.94 8.70 -1.52
N THR A 177 -13.25 8.56 -1.69
CA THR A 177 -14.15 8.20 -0.59
C THR A 177 -14.02 6.74 -0.18
N PHE A 178 -13.40 5.92 -1.01
CA PHE A 178 -13.20 4.49 -0.81
C PHE A 178 -11.87 4.18 -0.14
N ILE A 179 -10.76 4.69 -0.69
CA ILE A 179 -9.41 4.53 -0.09
C ILE A 179 -9.25 5.41 1.15
N GLN A 180 -9.92 6.56 1.19
CA GLN A 180 -9.89 7.54 2.28
C GLN A 180 -8.48 8.03 2.65
N ALA A 181 -7.59 8.16 1.65
CA ALA A 181 -6.18 8.49 1.88
C ALA A 181 -6.00 9.77 2.71
N LYS A 182 -6.69 10.87 2.35
CA LYS A 182 -6.65 12.13 3.09
C LYS A 182 -7.18 11.97 4.52
N ALA A 183 -8.34 11.33 4.68
CA ALA A 183 -8.96 11.17 5.99
C ALA A 183 -8.09 10.32 6.93
N CYS A 184 -7.51 9.21 6.45
CA CYS A 184 -6.55 8.41 7.21
C CYS A 184 -5.30 9.22 7.58
N TYR A 185 -4.74 10.00 6.64
CA TYR A 185 -3.61 10.88 6.92
C TYR A 185 -3.93 11.90 8.02
N GLU A 186 -5.11 12.53 7.98
CA GLU A 186 -5.56 13.50 9.01
C GLU A 186 -5.72 12.83 10.39
N VAL A 187 -6.22 11.59 10.44
CA VAL A 187 -6.28 10.79 11.68
C VAL A 187 -4.88 10.53 12.23
N ILE A 188 -3.93 10.09 11.40
CA ILE A 188 -2.54 9.85 11.82
C ILE A 188 -1.93 11.12 12.39
N ARG A 189 -2.17 12.26 11.76
CA ARG A 189 -1.71 13.58 12.23
C ARG A 189 -2.34 13.98 13.57
N LYS A 190 -3.65 13.76 13.74
CA LYS A 190 -4.39 13.98 14.99
C LYS A 190 -3.74 13.22 16.16
N HIS A 191 -3.34 11.97 15.92
CA HIS A 191 -2.66 11.12 16.91
C HIS A 191 -1.15 11.36 17.01
N GLN A 192 -0.59 12.34 16.29
CA GLN A 192 0.83 12.69 16.29
C GLN A 192 1.75 11.52 15.91
N LYS A 193 1.29 10.63 15.03
CA LYS A 193 2.06 9.50 14.53
C LYS A 193 2.80 9.86 13.23
N GLN A 194 3.80 9.04 12.87
CA GLN A 194 4.48 9.14 11.60
C GLN A 194 3.77 8.34 10.51
N VAL A 195 3.93 8.77 9.28
CA VAL A 195 3.31 8.12 8.10
C VAL A 195 4.39 7.46 7.26
N ILE A 196 4.16 6.20 6.87
CA ILE A 196 4.83 5.59 5.73
C ILE A 196 3.81 5.57 4.58
N ILE A 197 4.20 6.10 3.44
CA ILE A 197 3.34 6.14 2.26
C ILE A 197 3.64 4.93 1.38
N MET A 198 2.66 4.05 1.17
CA MET A 198 2.68 3.02 0.14
C MET A 198 1.81 3.45 -1.06
N GLU A 199 2.01 2.80 -2.21
CA GLU A 199 1.34 3.11 -3.48
C GLU A 199 1.47 4.59 -3.96
N PRO A 200 2.62 5.27 -3.77
CA PRO A 200 2.76 6.66 -4.19
C PRO A 200 2.59 6.84 -5.70
N VAL A 201 2.92 5.81 -6.49
CA VAL A 201 2.77 5.78 -7.95
C VAL A 201 1.64 4.86 -8.44
N LYS A 202 0.78 4.38 -7.52
CA LYS A 202 -0.41 3.55 -7.80
C LYS A 202 -0.12 2.40 -8.78
N GLY A 203 0.73 1.46 -8.35
CA GLY A 203 1.13 0.31 -9.17
C GLY A 203 1.88 0.69 -10.45
N GLY A 204 2.37 1.92 -10.59
CA GLY A 204 3.03 2.46 -11.78
C GLY A 204 2.10 3.26 -12.70
N MET A 205 0.79 3.32 -12.43
CA MET A 205 -0.16 4.10 -13.22
C MET A 205 0.26 5.58 -13.30
N LEU A 206 0.57 6.20 -12.15
CA LEU A 206 0.93 7.61 -12.06
C LEU A 206 2.34 7.95 -12.57
N ALA A 207 3.10 6.95 -12.97
CA ALA A 207 4.39 7.10 -13.65
C ALA A 207 4.27 7.12 -15.18
N SER A 208 3.04 7.01 -15.72
CA SER A 208 2.76 6.96 -17.15
C SER A 208 1.61 7.91 -17.49
N SER A 209 1.70 8.59 -18.62
CA SER A 209 0.64 9.51 -19.08
C SER A 209 -0.70 8.79 -19.29
N PRO A 210 -1.84 9.43 -18.94
CA PRO A 210 -3.16 8.82 -19.15
C PRO A 210 -3.44 8.61 -20.64
N LYS A 211 -4.12 7.50 -20.95
CA LYS A 211 -4.53 7.17 -22.33
C LYS A 211 -5.42 8.26 -22.89
N ASN A 212 -5.31 8.50 -24.19
CA ASN A 212 -6.12 9.51 -24.93
C ASN A 212 -5.99 10.94 -24.39
N SER A 213 -4.85 11.29 -23.80
CA SER A 213 -4.54 12.61 -23.28
C SER A 213 -3.19 13.10 -23.82
N ASN A 214 -3.07 14.42 -24.00
CA ASN A 214 -1.79 15.07 -24.30
C ASN A 214 -1.01 15.50 -23.06
N LEU A 215 -1.50 15.13 -21.86
CA LEU A 215 -0.84 15.43 -20.60
C LEU A 215 0.31 14.46 -20.37
N THR A 216 1.42 14.97 -19.85
CA THR A 216 2.58 14.15 -19.49
C THR A 216 2.62 13.95 -17.98
N ALA A 217 2.75 12.69 -17.56
CA ALA A 217 2.93 12.32 -16.16
C ALA A 217 4.23 11.51 -16.00
N ASP A 218 4.84 11.65 -14.85
CA ASP A 218 5.99 10.86 -14.43
C ASP A 218 5.94 10.56 -12.90
N ALA A 219 6.78 9.64 -12.45
CA ALA A 219 6.85 9.28 -11.04
C ALA A 219 7.24 10.45 -10.14
N SER A 220 7.98 11.45 -10.66
CA SER A 220 8.43 12.61 -9.88
C SER A 220 7.28 13.43 -9.33
N LEU A 221 6.22 13.68 -10.14
CA LEU A 221 5.03 14.39 -9.67
C LEU A 221 4.37 13.68 -8.49
N ALA A 222 4.22 12.36 -8.57
CA ALA A 222 3.57 11.56 -7.54
C ALA A 222 4.43 11.48 -6.26
N LEU A 223 5.74 11.27 -6.39
CA LEU A 223 6.65 11.22 -5.25
C LEU A 223 6.77 12.58 -4.56
N ARG A 224 6.83 13.66 -5.32
CA ARG A 224 6.92 15.03 -4.79
C ARG A 224 5.62 15.46 -4.13
N PHE A 225 4.45 15.06 -4.66
CA PHE A 225 3.17 15.24 -3.96
C PHE A 225 3.21 14.64 -2.55
N CYS A 226 3.62 13.39 -2.45
CA CYS A 226 3.80 12.72 -1.15
C CYS A 226 4.85 13.42 -0.28
N GLY A 227 5.91 13.94 -0.89
CA GLY A 227 7.01 14.62 -0.22
C GLY A 227 6.64 15.98 0.39
N GLU A 228 5.56 16.63 -0.06
CA GLU A 228 5.06 17.88 0.54
C GLU A 228 4.34 17.65 1.87
N LEU A 229 3.88 16.43 2.14
CA LEU A 229 3.14 16.12 3.36
C LEU A 229 4.06 16.10 4.59
N ASP A 230 3.51 16.51 5.73
CA ASP A 230 4.20 16.49 7.01
C ASP A 230 4.20 15.10 7.66
N SER A 231 5.14 14.88 8.60
CA SER A 231 5.27 13.64 9.39
C SER A 231 5.49 12.38 8.54
N VAL A 232 5.87 12.51 7.27
CA VAL A 232 6.20 11.38 6.41
C VAL A 232 7.59 10.86 6.76
N LEU A 233 7.64 9.62 7.25
CA LEU A 233 8.87 8.89 7.56
C LEU A 233 9.53 8.37 6.29
N ALA A 234 8.76 7.73 5.42
CA ALA A 234 9.23 7.18 4.16
C ALA A 234 8.14 7.16 3.09
N ILE A 235 8.53 7.37 1.83
CA ILE A 235 7.70 7.23 0.63
C ILE A 235 8.18 6.00 -0.11
N LEU A 236 7.40 4.90 -0.03
CA LEU A 236 7.80 3.61 -0.57
C LEU A 236 7.55 3.53 -2.07
N SER A 237 8.60 3.44 -2.85
CA SER A 237 8.50 3.12 -4.27
C SER A 237 8.93 1.69 -4.55
N GLY A 238 8.08 0.93 -5.25
CA GLY A 238 8.37 -0.41 -5.76
C GLY A 238 9.08 -0.31 -7.10
N MET A 239 10.41 -0.17 -7.05
CA MET A 239 11.26 -0.03 -8.23
C MET A 239 11.65 -1.40 -8.78
N SER A 240 11.35 -1.66 -10.06
CA SER A 240 11.56 -2.96 -10.70
C SER A 240 12.80 -2.99 -11.61
N ASN A 241 13.56 -1.90 -11.68
CA ASN A 241 14.82 -1.83 -12.42
C ASN A 241 15.67 -0.64 -11.98
N LEU A 242 16.94 -0.68 -12.37
CA LEU A 242 17.93 0.33 -11.99
C LEU A 242 17.60 1.75 -12.51
N THR A 243 16.92 1.85 -13.66
CA THR A 243 16.50 3.15 -14.23
C THR A 243 15.49 3.83 -13.32
N GLN A 244 14.48 3.10 -12.84
CA GLN A 244 13.49 3.62 -11.90
C GLN A 244 14.14 4.06 -10.57
N VAL A 245 15.13 3.30 -10.07
CA VAL A 245 15.89 3.71 -8.86
C VAL A 245 16.56 5.05 -9.09
N LYS A 246 17.27 5.23 -10.20
CA LYS A 246 17.98 6.48 -10.51
C LYS A 246 17.02 7.66 -10.68
N GLN A 247 15.90 7.48 -11.39
CA GLN A 247 14.89 8.51 -11.60
C GLN A 247 14.24 8.95 -10.28
N ASN A 248 13.90 7.99 -9.41
CA ASN A 248 13.28 8.28 -8.11
C ASN A 248 14.28 8.96 -7.16
N ILE A 249 15.54 8.55 -7.17
CA ILE A 249 16.62 9.22 -6.44
C ILE A 249 16.74 10.69 -6.90
N GLU A 250 16.79 10.94 -8.21
CA GLU A 250 16.89 12.29 -8.77
C GLU A 250 15.72 13.17 -8.31
N SER A 251 14.50 12.63 -8.31
CA SER A 251 13.29 13.33 -7.87
C SER A 251 13.32 13.73 -6.39
N MET A 252 13.98 12.94 -5.52
CA MET A 252 13.86 13.07 -4.07
C MET A 252 15.12 13.54 -3.37
N LYS A 253 16.30 13.43 -4.01
CA LYS A 253 17.60 13.79 -3.43
C LYS A 253 17.70 15.29 -3.13
N ASP A 254 17.30 16.11 -4.10
CA ASP A 254 17.26 17.57 -4.00
C ASP A 254 15.82 18.07 -4.05
N PHE A 255 15.00 17.51 -3.18
CA PHE A 255 13.54 17.72 -3.16
C PHE A 255 13.14 19.18 -3.32
N GLN A 256 12.31 19.42 -4.32
CA GLN A 256 11.64 20.69 -4.57
C GLN A 256 10.13 20.49 -4.45
N PRO A 257 9.40 21.35 -3.73
CA PRO A 257 7.94 21.33 -3.73
C PRO A 257 7.38 21.47 -5.15
N LEU A 258 6.16 20.97 -5.35
CA LEU A 258 5.44 21.14 -6.61
C LEU A 258 5.17 22.63 -6.87
N SER A 259 5.41 23.10 -8.10
CA SER A 259 5.01 24.44 -8.52
C SER A 259 3.49 24.56 -8.63
N ALA A 260 2.97 25.78 -8.80
CA ALA A 260 1.55 26.00 -9.01
C ALA A 260 1.05 25.33 -10.29
N GLU A 261 1.85 25.37 -11.35
CA GLU A 261 1.56 24.75 -12.64
C GLU A 261 1.55 23.21 -12.52
N GLU A 262 2.47 22.62 -11.75
CA GLU A 262 2.52 21.17 -11.49
C GLU A 262 1.31 20.72 -10.65
N LYS A 263 0.85 21.52 -9.69
CA LYS A 263 -0.38 21.24 -8.92
C LYS A 263 -1.62 21.27 -9.82
N GLU A 264 -1.74 22.26 -10.70
CA GLU A 264 -2.80 22.30 -11.70
C GLU A 264 -2.71 21.11 -12.68
N LEU A 265 -1.50 20.71 -13.06
CA LEU A 265 -1.29 19.53 -13.91
C LEU A 265 -1.77 18.26 -13.22
N ILE A 266 -1.50 18.07 -11.94
CA ILE A 266 -1.96 16.91 -11.14
C ILE A 266 -3.49 16.84 -11.13
N GLU A 267 -4.19 17.96 -10.98
CA GLU A 267 -5.66 18.00 -11.06
C GLU A 267 -6.17 17.54 -12.43
N LYS A 268 -5.57 18.07 -13.51
CA LYS A 268 -5.91 17.67 -14.88
C LYS A 268 -5.59 16.20 -15.14
N LEU A 269 -4.45 15.70 -14.66
CA LEU A 269 -4.06 14.30 -14.79
C LEU A 269 -5.06 13.38 -14.05
N THR A 270 -5.49 13.74 -12.85
CA THR A 270 -6.49 12.98 -12.09
C THR A 270 -7.79 12.81 -12.86
N VAL A 271 -8.29 13.89 -13.46
CA VAL A 271 -9.49 13.85 -14.33
C VAL A 271 -9.24 12.98 -15.56
N ALA A 272 -8.11 13.16 -16.25
CA ALA A 272 -7.79 12.42 -17.45
C ALA A 272 -7.63 10.91 -17.21
N TYR A 273 -7.04 10.50 -16.07
CA TYR A 273 -6.99 9.08 -15.69
C TYR A 273 -8.39 8.52 -15.47
N LYS A 274 -9.25 9.20 -14.72
CA LYS A 274 -10.64 8.74 -14.47
C LYS A 274 -11.41 8.58 -15.79
N GLN A 275 -11.26 9.51 -16.72
CA GLN A 275 -11.87 9.47 -18.04
C GLN A 275 -11.29 8.38 -18.95
N GLY A 276 -10.07 7.95 -18.73
CA GLY A 276 -9.38 6.90 -19.50
C GLY A 276 -9.84 5.48 -19.23
N GLY A 277 -10.65 5.25 -18.19
CA GLY A 277 -11.18 3.94 -17.84
C GLY A 277 -12.47 3.58 -18.59
N PRO A 278 -12.94 2.34 -18.47
CA PRO A 278 -14.13 1.86 -19.19
C PRO A 278 -15.40 2.62 -18.81
N LEU A 279 -15.47 3.14 -17.59
CA LEU A 279 -16.60 3.91 -17.07
C LEU A 279 -16.32 5.43 -17.00
N GLY A 280 -15.25 5.90 -17.62
CA GLY A 280 -14.84 7.32 -17.55
C GLY A 280 -15.84 8.33 -18.14
N HIS A 281 -16.84 7.84 -18.88
CA HIS A 281 -17.95 8.65 -19.39
C HIS A 281 -19.11 8.81 -18.41
N ILE A 282 -19.05 8.10 -17.26
CA ILE A 282 -20.12 8.11 -16.24
C ILE A 282 -19.79 9.19 -15.19
N ASP A 283 -20.79 10.00 -14.88
CA ASP A 283 -20.78 10.86 -13.70
C ASP A 283 -21.20 10.02 -12.49
N PHE A 284 -20.22 9.61 -11.69
CA PHE A 284 -20.48 8.77 -10.52
C PHE A 284 -21.27 9.49 -9.41
N ASP A 285 -21.23 10.82 -9.35
CA ASP A 285 -21.93 11.61 -8.31
C ASP A 285 -23.44 11.41 -8.36
N GLN A 286 -24.00 11.12 -9.52
CA GLN A 286 -25.43 10.82 -9.66
C GLN A 286 -25.87 9.54 -8.92
N TYR A 287 -24.93 8.66 -8.55
CA TYR A 287 -25.17 7.39 -7.86
C TYR A 287 -24.75 7.38 -6.39
N LYS A 288 -24.34 8.51 -5.82
CA LYS A 288 -23.81 8.59 -4.45
C LYS A 288 -24.79 8.15 -3.37
N ASP A 289 -26.09 8.36 -3.61
CA ASP A 289 -27.17 8.00 -2.70
C ASP A 289 -27.74 6.60 -2.96
N VAL A 290 -27.32 5.93 -4.04
CA VAL A 290 -27.71 4.55 -4.35
C VAL A 290 -26.78 3.61 -3.61
N LYS A 291 -27.32 2.79 -2.72
CA LYS A 291 -26.56 1.90 -1.83
C LYS A 291 -27.10 0.48 -1.84
N PRO A 292 -26.84 -0.30 -2.91
CA PRO A 292 -27.26 -1.69 -2.95
C PRO A 292 -26.62 -2.45 -1.78
N HIS A 293 -27.44 -3.02 -0.91
CA HIS A 293 -26.99 -3.71 0.30
C HIS A 293 -26.00 -2.91 1.18
N GLY A 294 -26.11 -1.57 1.20
CA GLY A 294 -25.26 -0.70 2.02
C GLY A 294 -23.96 -0.23 1.35
N ILE A 295 -23.56 -0.84 0.24
CA ILE A 295 -22.36 -0.42 -0.51
C ILE A 295 -22.72 0.78 -1.41
N SER A 296 -21.93 1.85 -1.36
CA SER A 296 -22.11 2.99 -2.27
C SER A 296 -21.86 2.56 -3.71
N LEU A 297 -22.86 2.73 -4.57
CA LEU A 297 -22.73 2.39 -5.99
C LEU A 297 -21.73 3.30 -6.70
N ALA A 298 -21.70 4.58 -6.38
CA ALA A 298 -20.69 5.50 -6.89
C ALA A 298 -19.27 5.00 -6.55
N SER A 299 -19.03 4.62 -5.30
CA SER A 299 -17.73 4.08 -4.84
C SER A 299 -17.39 2.76 -5.53
N LEU A 300 -18.36 1.86 -5.73
CA LEU A 300 -18.15 0.59 -6.44
C LEU A 300 -17.70 0.81 -7.89
N LEU A 301 -18.41 1.65 -8.63
CA LEU A 301 -18.12 1.92 -10.03
C LEU A 301 -16.79 2.69 -10.19
N GLU A 302 -16.52 3.66 -9.32
CA GLU A 302 -15.24 4.38 -9.29
C GLU A 302 -14.07 3.43 -8.99
N THR A 303 -14.25 2.52 -8.04
CA THR A 303 -13.25 1.50 -7.67
C THR A 303 -12.94 0.57 -8.84
N TYR A 304 -13.96 0.05 -9.50
CA TYR A 304 -13.79 -0.77 -10.71
C TYR A 304 -13.07 0.00 -11.82
N ASN A 305 -13.52 1.22 -12.12
CA ASN A 305 -12.88 2.07 -13.12
C ASN A 305 -11.40 2.33 -12.79
N SER A 306 -11.09 2.58 -11.52
CA SER A 306 -9.72 2.79 -11.02
C SER A 306 -8.85 1.53 -11.15
N CYS A 307 -9.39 0.34 -10.89
CA CYS A 307 -8.66 -0.91 -11.12
C CYS A 307 -8.32 -1.09 -12.60
N MET A 308 -9.28 -0.85 -13.50
CA MET A 308 -9.14 -1.14 -14.93
C MET A 308 -8.14 -0.22 -15.66
N ILE A 309 -7.82 0.94 -15.11
CA ILE A 309 -6.80 1.84 -15.68
C ILE A 309 -5.38 1.54 -15.20
N GLN A 310 -5.21 0.68 -14.21
CA GLN A 310 -3.89 0.30 -13.69
C GLN A 310 -3.19 -0.71 -14.62
N PRO A 311 -1.84 -0.71 -14.68
CA PRO A 311 -1.08 -1.65 -15.51
C PRO A 311 -1.36 -3.13 -15.16
N ASN A 312 -1.58 -3.43 -13.88
CA ASN A 312 -1.87 -4.75 -13.34
C ASN A 312 -3.13 -4.70 -12.46
N PRO A 313 -4.33 -4.73 -13.04
CA PRO A 313 -5.59 -4.58 -12.32
C PRO A 313 -5.76 -5.56 -11.15
N GLY A 314 -5.31 -6.81 -11.29
CA GLY A 314 -5.39 -7.85 -10.26
C GLY A 314 -4.52 -7.60 -9.02
N PHE A 315 -3.68 -6.56 -9.01
CA PHE A 315 -2.87 -6.13 -7.86
C PHE A 315 -3.23 -4.72 -7.36
N ALA A 316 -4.38 -4.21 -7.78
CA ALA A 316 -4.84 -2.89 -7.35
C ALA A 316 -5.19 -2.90 -5.85
N ALA A 317 -4.77 -1.86 -5.14
CA ALA A 317 -5.06 -1.74 -3.70
C ALA A 317 -6.57 -1.74 -3.39
N GLU A 318 -7.35 -1.21 -4.31
CA GLU A 318 -8.81 -1.15 -4.25
C GLU A 318 -9.48 -2.50 -4.04
N LEU A 319 -8.90 -3.58 -4.56
CA LEU A 319 -9.45 -4.94 -4.39
C LEU A 319 -9.52 -5.36 -2.93
N ASN A 320 -8.53 -4.97 -2.13
CA ASN A 320 -8.54 -5.23 -0.69
C ASN A 320 -9.63 -4.42 0.02
N TYR A 321 -9.74 -3.12 -0.28
CA TYR A 321 -10.79 -2.27 0.29
C TYR A 321 -12.19 -2.74 -0.09
N TYR A 322 -12.39 -3.20 -1.32
CA TYR A 322 -13.66 -3.79 -1.76
C TYR A 322 -14.01 -5.05 -0.94
N SER A 323 -13.04 -5.93 -0.71
CA SER A 323 -13.23 -7.14 0.10
C SER A 323 -13.68 -6.80 1.53
N ILE A 324 -13.05 -5.81 2.15
CA ILE A 324 -13.40 -5.33 3.49
C ILE A 324 -14.81 -4.75 3.51
N GLU A 325 -15.17 -3.94 2.51
CA GLU A 325 -16.47 -3.31 2.43
C GLU A 325 -17.60 -4.34 2.24
N LYS A 326 -17.38 -5.37 1.41
CA LYS A 326 -18.32 -6.49 1.26
C LYS A 326 -18.51 -7.23 2.58
N ALA A 327 -17.43 -7.51 3.29
CA ALA A 327 -17.50 -8.19 4.59
C ALA A 327 -18.23 -7.36 5.65
N LYS A 328 -17.99 -6.04 5.73
CA LYS A 328 -18.73 -5.14 6.63
C LYS A 328 -20.25 -5.18 6.39
N ASN A 329 -20.67 -5.37 5.16
CA ASN A 329 -22.07 -5.45 4.77
C ASN A 329 -22.63 -6.89 4.79
N HIS A 330 -21.88 -7.84 5.32
CA HIS A 330 -22.26 -9.27 5.40
C HIS A 330 -22.57 -9.91 4.03
N LEU A 331 -21.85 -9.48 2.98
CA LEU A 331 -21.99 -10.00 1.62
C LEU A 331 -20.86 -10.98 1.31
N LEU A 332 -21.21 -12.16 0.82
CA LEU A 332 -20.22 -13.13 0.32
C LEU A 332 -19.63 -12.61 -0.99
N LEU A 333 -18.29 -12.58 -1.09
CA LEU A 333 -17.58 -12.00 -2.22
C LEU A 333 -17.95 -12.62 -3.58
N LYS A 334 -18.20 -13.93 -3.63
CA LYS A 334 -18.46 -14.66 -4.89
C LYS A 334 -19.94 -14.97 -5.15
N ASN A 335 -20.82 -14.82 -4.17
CA ASN A 335 -22.19 -15.29 -4.25
C ASN A 335 -23.26 -14.19 -4.05
N SER A 336 -22.84 -12.95 -3.89
CA SER A 336 -23.75 -11.84 -3.72
C SER A 336 -23.94 -11.09 -5.03
N SER A 337 -25.16 -10.84 -5.45
CA SER A 337 -25.44 -9.85 -6.49
C SER A 337 -25.87 -8.54 -5.83
N LEU A 338 -25.25 -7.46 -6.30
CA LEU A 338 -25.69 -6.10 -5.98
C LEU A 338 -26.67 -5.71 -7.08
N GLU A 339 -27.95 -5.49 -6.75
CA GLU A 339 -29.00 -5.18 -7.73
C GLU A 339 -29.71 -3.87 -7.39
N VAL A 340 -30.10 -3.16 -8.44
CA VAL A 340 -30.96 -1.98 -8.39
C VAL A 340 -32.12 -2.17 -9.40
N GLU A 341 -33.16 -1.34 -9.38
CA GLU A 341 -34.31 -1.46 -10.28
C GLU A 341 -33.98 -1.09 -11.75
N ASP A 342 -32.85 -0.45 -12.04
CA ASP A 342 -32.42 -0.07 -13.38
C ASP A 342 -31.61 -1.20 -14.07
N GLU A 343 -32.17 -1.79 -15.14
CA GLU A 343 -31.60 -2.93 -15.86
C GLU A 343 -30.23 -2.64 -16.48
N LYS A 344 -30.04 -1.42 -17.00
CA LYS A 344 -28.78 -0.96 -17.59
C LYS A 344 -27.69 -0.79 -16.53
N LEU A 345 -28.08 -0.26 -15.39
CA LEU A 345 -27.21 -0.08 -14.24
C LEU A 345 -26.86 -1.43 -13.62
N ASN A 346 -27.80 -2.37 -13.55
CA ASN A 346 -27.55 -3.73 -13.09
C ASN A 346 -26.47 -4.45 -13.90
N GLN A 347 -26.43 -4.27 -15.22
CA GLN A 347 -25.38 -4.85 -16.05
C GLN A 347 -23.99 -4.31 -15.66
N LEU A 348 -23.87 -2.98 -15.48
CA LEU A 348 -22.60 -2.35 -15.05
C LEU A 348 -22.18 -2.77 -13.64
N ILE A 349 -23.13 -2.85 -12.71
CA ILE A 349 -22.88 -3.31 -11.34
C ILE A 349 -22.38 -4.75 -11.38
N LYS A 350 -23.01 -5.61 -12.16
CA LYS A 350 -22.61 -7.00 -12.29
C LYS A 350 -21.20 -7.16 -12.84
N GLU A 351 -20.85 -6.42 -13.89
CA GLU A 351 -19.48 -6.43 -14.44
C GLU A 351 -18.45 -5.98 -13.42
N ALA A 352 -18.74 -4.90 -12.69
CA ALA A 352 -17.86 -4.37 -11.65
C ALA A 352 -17.74 -5.34 -10.47
N ASP A 353 -18.86 -5.87 -9.96
CA ASP A 353 -18.88 -6.78 -8.82
C ASP A 353 -18.18 -8.11 -9.15
N ASP A 354 -18.46 -8.68 -10.33
CA ASP A 354 -17.83 -9.92 -10.80
C ASP A 354 -16.30 -9.74 -10.92
N PHE A 355 -15.84 -8.62 -11.49
CA PHE A 355 -14.41 -8.35 -11.59
C PHE A 355 -13.74 -8.22 -10.20
N LEU A 356 -14.30 -7.36 -9.35
CA LEU A 356 -13.74 -7.07 -8.03
C LEU A 356 -13.77 -8.32 -7.14
N ALA A 357 -14.83 -9.11 -7.16
CA ALA A 357 -14.93 -10.34 -6.39
C ALA A 357 -13.94 -11.42 -6.84
N ASN A 358 -13.77 -11.58 -8.15
CA ASN A 358 -12.84 -12.60 -8.70
C ASN A 358 -11.36 -12.27 -8.47
N HIS A 359 -11.02 -11.00 -8.24
CA HIS A 359 -9.63 -10.55 -8.01
C HIS A 359 -9.36 -10.17 -6.55
N SER A 360 -10.33 -10.34 -5.65
CA SER A 360 -10.17 -10.00 -4.23
C SER A 360 -9.09 -10.81 -3.54
N PHE A 361 -8.29 -10.17 -2.69
CA PHE A 361 -7.15 -10.79 -2.01
C PHE A 361 -7.51 -11.65 -0.80
N ALA A 362 -8.69 -11.48 -0.22
CA ALA A 362 -9.07 -12.16 1.02
C ALA A 362 -10.55 -12.54 1.03
N ASN A 363 -10.84 -13.73 1.55
CA ASN A 363 -12.17 -14.07 2.07
C ASN A 363 -12.19 -13.69 3.55
N TYR A 364 -13.11 -12.81 3.93
CA TYR A 364 -13.37 -12.42 5.32
C TYR A 364 -14.62 -13.17 5.85
N GLU A 365 -14.76 -14.47 5.51
CA GLU A 365 -15.82 -15.35 6.02
C GLU A 365 -15.60 -15.75 7.48
#